data_52e3d75255272cf1b7fe7b60f30777c2
#
_entry.id   52e3d75255272cf1b7fe7b60f30777c2
#
_cell.length_a   1.000
_cell.length_b   1.000
_cell.length_c   1.000
_cell.angle_alpha   90.00
_cell.angle_beta   90.00
_cell.angle_gamma   90.00
#
_symmetry.space_group_name_H-M   'P 1'
#
loop_
_entity.id
_entity.type
_entity.pdbx_description
1 polymer ?
#
loop_
_entity_poly.entity_id
_entity_poly.type
_entity_poly.pdbx_seq_one_letter_code
_entity_poly.pdbx_strand_id
1 'polypeptide(L)'
;MRSRLSISVIGCHAEGEIGDVIIGGVLPPAGATMMDRMIAMERDHDHIRQLLICEPRGSVARHVNLIVPPITPGCAAGAIIMEPTEYVPMSGSNTICVATVLLETGMVPMIEPVTRFKLDMPGGVIEITAECGNGKCRSITFRNAPAFAAVLDGPLEVEGHGTIPLDIAYGGMFFGIVDARALGFEIRPDEARDLAILGEKIRKAAREQFDVVHPDFPNVRGVSIVQFAMPFQGTGQVTRNTCIVAPGRSDRSPTGTGTSARMAVLQARGMMAQGDVLIHESIIGSRFTGKILEVRKDGKGTTIIPQITGRAWITGQHSYFLDPEDPWQSGYMLSDTWGITPMLKQ
;
A
#
# COMPACT_ATOMS: atom_id res chain seq x y z
N MET A 1 -28.74 13.92 19.06
CA MET A 1 -28.23 13.20 17.89
C MET A 1 -28.77 11.77 17.93
N ARG A 2 -29.35 11.29 16.82
CA ARG A 2 -29.84 9.92 16.70
C ARG A 2 -28.91 9.19 15.73
N SER A 3 -28.06 8.30 16.24
CA SER A 3 -27.10 7.55 15.43
C SER A 3 -27.12 6.07 15.81
N ARG A 4 -26.95 5.21 14.82
CA ARG A 4 -26.81 3.75 15.01
C ARG A 4 -25.35 3.35 15.20
N LEU A 5 -24.41 4.22 14.87
CA LEU A 5 -22.99 3.93 14.85
C LEU A 5 -22.20 5.19 15.21
N SER A 6 -21.14 5.02 15.98
CA SER A 6 -20.15 6.07 16.27
C SER A 6 -18.76 5.47 16.14
N ILE A 7 -18.00 5.93 15.15
CA ILE A 7 -16.64 5.44 14.88
C ILE A 7 -15.65 6.58 15.11
N SER A 8 -14.64 6.32 15.95
CA SER A 8 -13.53 7.24 16.21
C SER A 8 -12.34 6.92 15.31
N VAL A 9 -11.85 7.92 14.59
CA VAL A 9 -10.79 7.79 13.58
C VAL A 9 -9.74 8.87 13.81
N ILE A 10 -8.47 8.49 13.78
CA ILE A 10 -7.35 9.42 13.67
C ILE A 10 -6.99 9.53 12.18
N GLY A 11 -7.12 10.74 11.63
CA GLY A 11 -6.68 11.06 10.28
C GLY A 11 -5.16 11.06 10.22
N CYS A 12 -4.60 10.36 9.23
CA CYS A 12 -3.16 10.23 9.04
C CYS A 12 -2.83 10.06 7.57
N HIS A 13 -1.65 10.54 7.15
CA HIS A 13 -1.11 10.20 5.84
C HIS A 13 0.38 9.83 5.94
N ALA A 14 0.81 8.86 5.13
CA ALA A 14 2.20 8.51 4.96
C ALA A 14 2.71 9.03 3.62
N GLU A 15 3.58 10.05 3.67
CA GLU A 15 4.16 10.69 2.48
C GLU A 15 3.10 11.07 1.42
N GLY A 16 1.91 11.53 1.89
CA GLY A 16 0.81 11.99 1.05
C GLY A 16 -0.31 10.97 0.83
N GLU A 17 -0.07 9.68 0.99
CA GLU A 17 -1.14 8.67 0.89
C GLU A 17 -1.91 8.57 2.20
N ILE A 18 -3.23 8.78 2.12
CA ILE A 18 -4.10 8.79 3.30
C ILE A 18 -4.26 7.35 3.81
N GLY A 19 -3.98 7.17 5.09
CA GLY A 19 -4.17 5.91 5.81
C GLY A 19 -4.75 6.18 7.19
N ASP A 20 -6.03 6.55 7.23
CA ASP A 20 -6.75 6.86 8.46
C ASP A 20 -6.84 5.63 9.37
N VAL A 21 -6.88 5.83 10.68
CA VAL A 21 -6.81 4.75 11.67
C VAL A 21 -8.03 4.76 12.57
N ILE A 22 -8.84 3.72 12.52
CA ILE A 22 -9.98 3.50 13.42
C ILE A 22 -9.42 3.05 14.79
N ILE A 23 -9.71 3.85 15.82
CA ILE A 23 -9.27 3.62 17.20
C ILE A 23 -10.42 3.25 18.13
N GLY A 24 -11.65 3.26 17.67
CA GLY A 24 -12.82 2.92 18.48
C GLY A 24 -14.13 2.89 17.69
N GLY A 25 -15.14 2.27 18.29
CA GLY A 25 -16.49 2.17 17.72
C GLY A 25 -16.71 0.97 16.79
N VAL A 26 -15.68 0.17 16.53
CA VAL A 26 -15.78 -1.07 15.76
C VAL A 26 -15.21 -2.21 16.61
N LEU A 27 -16.00 -3.27 16.78
CA LEU A 27 -15.54 -4.46 17.49
C LEU A 27 -14.58 -5.28 16.60
N PRO A 28 -13.57 -5.94 17.20
CA PRO A 28 -12.69 -6.82 16.45
C PRO A 28 -13.51 -7.95 15.77
N PRO A 29 -13.32 -8.20 14.48
CA PRO A 29 -13.96 -9.33 13.83
C PRO A 29 -13.47 -10.66 14.38
N ALA A 30 -14.28 -11.70 14.28
CA ALA A 30 -13.93 -13.05 14.74
C ALA A 30 -12.86 -13.66 13.81
N GLY A 31 -11.95 -14.46 14.39
CA GLY A 31 -10.94 -15.19 13.62
C GLY A 31 -9.83 -15.75 14.53
N ALA A 32 -9.29 -16.91 14.17
CA ALA A 32 -8.18 -17.55 14.85
C ALA A 32 -6.82 -16.98 14.45
N THR A 33 -6.74 -16.37 13.26
CA THR A 33 -5.58 -15.66 12.74
C THR A 33 -5.97 -14.24 12.31
N MET A 34 -4.99 -13.38 12.10
CA MET A 34 -5.27 -12.03 11.55
C MET A 34 -5.84 -12.11 10.13
N MET A 35 -5.45 -13.12 9.34
CA MET A 35 -6.02 -13.38 8.03
C MET A 35 -7.51 -13.74 8.13
N ASP A 36 -7.88 -14.62 9.06
CA ASP A 36 -9.30 -14.98 9.29
C ASP A 36 -10.12 -13.75 9.70
N ARG A 37 -9.56 -12.87 10.53
CA ARG A 37 -10.21 -11.62 10.93
C ARG A 37 -10.40 -10.67 9.75
N MET A 38 -9.42 -10.56 8.85
CA MET A 38 -9.55 -9.76 7.63
C MET A 38 -10.66 -10.31 6.73
N ILE A 39 -10.69 -11.62 6.52
CA ILE A 39 -11.74 -12.29 5.73
C ILE A 39 -13.13 -12.10 6.37
N ALA A 40 -13.23 -12.21 7.70
CA ALA A 40 -14.49 -11.97 8.41
C ALA A 40 -14.91 -10.49 8.33
N MET A 41 -13.95 -9.54 8.38
CA MET A 41 -14.23 -8.12 8.19
C MET A 41 -14.79 -7.84 6.80
N GLU A 42 -14.20 -8.41 5.76
CA GLU A 42 -14.66 -8.26 4.37
C GLU A 42 -16.05 -8.89 4.15
N ARG A 43 -16.25 -10.11 4.67
CA ARG A 43 -17.50 -10.85 4.46
C ARG A 43 -18.67 -10.28 5.24
N ASP A 44 -18.47 -9.95 6.53
CA ASP A 44 -19.55 -9.68 7.47
C ASP A 44 -19.68 -8.20 7.85
N HIS A 45 -18.61 -7.40 7.66
CA HIS A 45 -18.51 -6.02 8.14
C HIS A 45 -18.06 -5.01 7.08
N ASP A 46 -18.11 -5.33 5.79
CA ASP A 46 -17.65 -4.44 4.71
C ASP A 46 -18.37 -3.08 4.68
N HIS A 47 -19.56 -3.01 5.28
CA HIS A 47 -20.28 -1.74 5.46
C HIS A 47 -19.46 -0.67 6.21
N ILE A 48 -18.49 -1.06 7.07
CA ILE A 48 -17.57 -0.13 7.74
C ILE A 48 -16.60 0.50 6.75
N ARG A 49 -16.00 -0.31 5.86
CA ARG A 49 -15.15 0.19 4.77
C ARG A 49 -15.94 1.13 3.86
N GLN A 50 -17.12 0.69 3.40
CA GLN A 50 -17.96 1.49 2.54
C GLN A 50 -18.35 2.83 3.21
N LEU A 51 -18.76 2.80 4.48
CA LEU A 51 -19.13 4.00 5.23
C LEU A 51 -18.00 5.05 5.27
N LEU A 52 -16.75 4.62 5.44
CA LEU A 52 -15.61 5.52 5.66
C LEU A 52 -14.84 5.87 4.38
N ILE A 53 -14.94 5.02 3.35
CA ILE A 53 -14.20 5.20 2.09
C ILE A 53 -15.10 5.76 0.98
N CYS A 54 -16.38 5.36 0.91
CA CYS A 54 -17.27 5.90 -0.10
C CYS A 54 -17.76 7.32 0.25
N GLU A 55 -18.13 8.08 -0.77
CA GLU A 55 -18.76 9.39 -0.59
C GLU A 55 -20.15 9.22 0.08
N PRO A 56 -20.61 10.18 0.88
CA PRO A 56 -20.06 11.52 1.13
C PRO A 56 -19.06 11.58 2.28
N ARG A 57 -18.73 10.47 2.96
CA ARG A 57 -17.88 10.47 4.16
C ARG A 57 -16.41 10.19 3.86
N GLY A 58 -16.12 9.61 2.69
CA GLY A 58 -14.80 9.27 2.23
C GLY A 58 -14.50 9.74 0.81
N SER A 59 -13.50 9.11 0.20
CA SER A 59 -13.12 9.32 -1.20
C SER A 59 -12.29 8.15 -1.70
N VAL A 60 -12.18 8.00 -3.02
CA VAL A 60 -11.34 6.99 -3.68
C VAL A 60 -9.85 7.05 -3.28
N ALA A 61 -9.41 8.18 -2.73
CA ALA A 61 -8.02 8.37 -2.30
C ALA A 61 -7.78 8.06 -0.82
N ARG A 62 -8.77 7.48 -0.13
CA ARG A 62 -8.69 7.18 1.30
C ARG A 62 -8.51 5.68 1.53
N HIS A 63 -7.56 5.33 2.39
CA HIS A 63 -7.46 4.02 3.02
C HIS A 63 -7.84 4.16 4.50
N VAL A 64 -8.34 3.08 5.08
CA VAL A 64 -8.74 3.04 6.49
C VAL A 64 -8.20 1.78 7.14
N ASN A 65 -7.63 1.92 8.34
CA ASN A 65 -6.99 0.84 9.07
C ASN A 65 -7.73 0.61 10.39
N LEU A 66 -8.20 -0.59 10.65
CA LEU A 66 -8.84 -0.95 11.91
C LEU A 66 -7.80 -1.52 12.89
N ILE A 67 -7.59 -0.85 14.02
CA ILE A 67 -6.78 -1.39 15.13
C ILE A 67 -7.60 -2.46 15.86
N VAL A 68 -6.97 -3.60 16.08
CA VAL A 68 -7.54 -4.73 16.84
C VAL A 68 -6.52 -5.28 17.85
N PRO A 69 -6.95 -5.99 18.91
CA PRO A 69 -6.02 -6.73 19.74
C PRO A 69 -5.22 -7.75 18.90
N PRO A 70 -3.91 -7.88 19.12
CA PRO A 70 -3.10 -8.84 18.38
C PRO A 70 -3.49 -10.27 18.74
N ILE A 71 -3.27 -11.21 17.81
CA ILE A 71 -3.38 -12.66 18.07
C ILE A 71 -2.01 -13.23 18.39
N THR A 72 -0.99 -12.79 17.67
CA THR A 72 0.39 -13.26 17.83
C THR A 72 1.00 -12.67 19.11
N PRO A 73 1.47 -13.51 20.06
CA PRO A 73 2.12 -13.03 21.27
C PRO A 73 3.32 -12.12 21.00
N GLY A 74 3.46 -11.07 21.81
CA GLY A 74 4.55 -10.11 21.71
C GLY A 74 4.34 -9.00 20.64
N CYS A 75 3.21 -9.00 19.94
CA CYS A 75 2.80 -7.86 19.12
C CYS A 75 2.07 -6.83 19.98
N ALA A 76 2.31 -5.55 19.71
CA ALA A 76 1.71 -4.43 20.43
C ALA A 76 0.24 -4.21 20.03
N ALA A 77 -0.07 -4.40 18.76
CA ALA A 77 -1.41 -4.27 18.19
C ALA A 77 -1.53 -5.14 16.93
N GLY A 78 -2.76 -5.44 16.52
CA GLY A 78 -3.09 -5.93 15.20
C GLY A 78 -3.71 -4.80 14.37
N ALA A 79 -3.64 -4.91 13.03
CA ALA A 79 -4.32 -3.98 12.13
C ALA A 79 -4.88 -4.69 10.90
N ILE A 80 -6.09 -4.28 10.47
CA ILE A 80 -6.75 -4.73 9.24
C ILE A 80 -6.81 -3.52 8.29
N ILE A 81 -6.27 -3.69 7.10
CA ILE A 81 -6.16 -2.63 6.08
C ILE A 81 -7.35 -2.74 5.12
N MET A 82 -8.08 -1.65 4.97
CA MET A 82 -9.22 -1.50 4.05
C MET A 82 -8.85 -0.45 3.00
N GLU A 83 -8.74 -0.89 1.76
CA GLU A 83 -8.51 -0.02 0.61
C GLU A 83 -9.80 0.22 -0.18
N PRO A 84 -9.83 1.14 -1.15
CA PRO A 84 -11.05 1.47 -1.89
C PRO A 84 -11.74 0.26 -2.53
N THR A 85 -11.00 -0.70 -3.06
CA THR A 85 -11.52 -1.83 -3.82
C THR A 85 -11.33 -3.18 -3.17
N GLU A 86 -10.49 -3.28 -2.13
CA GLU A 86 -10.08 -4.56 -1.57
C GLU A 86 -9.56 -4.44 -0.13
N TYR A 87 -9.43 -5.58 0.52
CA TYR A 87 -8.67 -5.74 1.76
C TYR A 87 -7.30 -6.30 1.42
N VAL A 88 -6.25 -5.68 1.94
CA VAL A 88 -4.89 -6.12 1.64
C VAL A 88 -4.20 -6.68 2.88
N PRO A 89 -3.45 -7.78 2.75
CA PRO A 89 -2.77 -8.39 3.89
C PRO A 89 -1.63 -7.55 4.44
N MET A 90 -1.07 -6.66 3.60
CA MET A 90 0.02 -5.75 3.97
C MET A 90 0.06 -4.55 3.00
N SER A 91 0.30 -3.36 3.54
CA SER A 91 0.54 -2.14 2.77
C SER A 91 1.54 -1.27 3.52
N GLY A 92 2.56 -0.79 2.82
CA GLY A 92 3.68 -0.04 3.42
C GLY A 92 3.25 1.29 4.01
N SER A 93 2.52 2.12 3.25
CA SER A 93 2.02 3.43 3.70
C SER A 93 1.06 3.28 4.89
N ASN A 94 0.14 2.31 4.82
CA ASN A 94 -0.79 2.02 5.90
C ASN A 94 -0.07 1.55 7.18
N THR A 95 0.94 0.69 7.06
CA THR A 95 1.78 0.26 8.20
C THR A 95 2.48 1.46 8.86
N ILE A 96 3.00 2.41 8.07
CA ILE A 96 3.63 3.63 8.58
C ILE A 96 2.60 4.51 9.31
N CYS A 97 1.39 4.69 8.74
CA CYS A 97 0.29 5.43 9.39
C CYS A 97 -0.11 4.79 10.72
N VAL A 98 -0.38 3.49 10.73
CA VAL A 98 -0.76 2.73 11.94
C VAL A 98 0.30 2.87 13.03
N ALA A 99 1.57 2.63 12.70
CA ALA A 99 2.67 2.71 13.66
C ALA A 99 2.83 4.14 14.23
N THR A 100 2.71 5.17 13.39
CA THR A 100 2.78 6.57 13.82
C THR A 100 1.62 6.92 14.74
N VAL A 101 0.39 6.54 14.39
CA VAL A 101 -0.79 6.81 15.22
C VAL A 101 -0.67 6.11 16.57
N LEU A 102 -0.28 4.82 16.61
CA LEU A 102 -0.09 4.09 17.87
C LEU A 102 0.90 4.80 18.82
N LEU A 103 1.99 5.33 18.28
CA LEU A 103 3.03 6.02 19.07
C LEU A 103 2.58 7.42 19.50
N GLU A 104 2.07 8.24 18.58
CA GLU A 104 1.76 9.64 18.86
C GLU A 104 0.45 9.82 19.65
N THR A 105 -0.41 8.81 19.69
CA THR A 105 -1.60 8.80 20.58
C THR A 105 -1.35 8.12 21.93
N GLY A 106 -0.14 7.57 22.16
CA GLY A 106 0.21 6.90 23.41
C GLY A 106 -0.39 5.49 23.56
N MET A 107 -1.00 4.92 22.53
CA MET A 107 -1.49 3.53 22.55
C MET A 107 -0.34 2.52 22.67
N VAL A 108 0.82 2.88 22.11
CA VAL A 108 2.11 2.22 22.35
C VAL A 108 3.05 3.25 22.98
N PRO A 109 3.70 2.95 24.11
CA PRO A 109 4.63 3.87 24.76
C PRO A 109 5.79 4.24 23.81
N MET A 110 6.02 5.53 23.63
CA MET A 110 7.14 6.05 22.85
C MET A 110 8.40 6.07 23.72
N ILE A 111 9.48 5.48 23.20
CA ILE A 111 10.81 5.48 23.82
C ILE A 111 11.75 6.21 22.88
N GLU A 112 12.35 7.30 23.33
CA GLU A 112 13.33 8.07 22.58
C GLU A 112 14.77 7.58 22.84
N PRO A 113 15.67 7.60 21.87
CA PRO A 113 15.48 8.06 20.50
C PRO A 113 14.88 7.01 19.55
N VAL A 114 14.71 5.74 19.99
CA VAL A 114 14.26 4.64 19.14
C VAL A 114 13.27 3.77 19.89
N THR A 115 12.08 3.64 19.32
CA THR A 115 11.06 2.69 19.78
C THR A 115 11.03 1.47 18.85
N ARG A 116 10.98 0.26 19.40
CA ARG A 116 10.82 -1.00 18.65
C ARG A 116 9.62 -1.77 19.18
N PHE A 117 8.78 -2.22 18.25
CA PHE A 117 7.62 -3.06 18.55
C PHE A 117 7.21 -3.87 17.33
N LYS A 118 6.21 -4.73 17.49
CA LYS A 118 5.69 -5.59 16.41
C LYS A 118 4.21 -5.30 16.19
N LEU A 119 3.81 -5.30 14.90
CA LEU A 119 2.42 -5.29 14.47
C LEU A 119 2.04 -6.67 13.96
N ASP A 120 0.84 -7.11 14.32
CA ASP A 120 0.23 -8.34 13.83
C ASP A 120 -0.69 -8.01 12.65
N MET A 121 -0.23 -8.30 11.44
CA MET A 121 -0.95 -8.00 10.20
C MET A 121 -1.50 -9.28 9.58
N PRO A 122 -2.53 -9.23 8.73
CA PRO A 122 -2.99 -10.42 8.00
C PRO A 122 -1.88 -11.10 7.18
N GLY A 123 -0.92 -10.35 6.67
CA GLY A 123 0.26 -10.86 5.96
C GLY A 123 1.39 -11.36 6.84
N GLY A 124 1.21 -11.37 8.17
CA GLY A 124 2.20 -11.80 9.15
C GLY A 124 2.71 -10.68 10.05
N VAL A 125 3.61 -11.02 10.96
CA VAL A 125 4.20 -10.08 11.92
C VAL A 125 5.18 -9.14 11.24
N ILE A 126 4.99 -7.84 11.46
CA ILE A 126 5.86 -6.78 10.96
C ILE A 126 6.65 -6.18 12.11
N GLU A 127 7.97 -6.22 12.01
CA GLU A 127 8.88 -5.57 12.97
C GLU A 127 9.03 -4.09 12.62
N ILE A 128 8.69 -3.23 13.57
CA ILE A 128 8.73 -1.77 13.45
C ILE A 128 9.92 -1.22 14.24
N THR A 129 10.67 -0.35 13.61
CA THR A 129 11.63 0.53 14.26
C THR A 129 11.24 1.96 13.96
N ALA A 130 10.92 2.71 15.00
CA ALA A 130 10.55 4.12 14.90
C ALA A 130 11.68 4.99 15.46
N GLU A 131 12.15 5.96 14.69
CA GLU A 131 12.97 7.06 15.21
C GLU A 131 12.04 8.08 15.86
N CYS A 132 12.32 8.42 17.10
CA CYS A 132 11.49 9.29 17.92
C CYS A 132 12.30 10.42 18.53
N GLY A 133 11.67 11.57 18.71
CA GLY A 133 12.34 12.71 19.36
C GLY A 133 11.35 13.86 19.60
N ASN A 134 11.40 14.42 20.82
CA ASN A 134 10.50 15.48 21.30
C ASN A 134 9.02 15.08 21.23
N GLY A 135 8.70 13.84 21.63
CA GLY A 135 7.32 13.33 21.60
C GLY A 135 6.77 13.09 20.19
N LYS A 136 7.62 13.07 19.16
CA LYS A 136 7.24 12.91 17.75
C LYS A 136 7.88 11.67 17.14
N CYS A 137 7.11 10.88 16.42
CA CYS A 137 7.61 9.84 15.53
C CYS A 137 8.19 10.51 14.28
N ARG A 138 9.51 10.41 14.10
CA ARG A 138 10.24 11.06 13.00
C ARG A 138 10.26 10.24 11.73
N SER A 139 10.39 8.92 11.88
CA SER A 139 10.34 7.96 10.77
C SER A 139 9.94 6.58 11.29
N ILE A 140 9.32 5.81 10.42
CA ILE A 140 9.01 4.39 10.63
C ILE A 140 9.82 3.59 9.62
N THR A 141 10.53 2.61 10.14
CA THR A 141 11.27 1.62 9.36
C THR A 141 10.69 0.24 9.63
N PHE A 142 10.45 -0.54 8.58
CA PHE A 142 10.01 -1.93 8.70
C PHE A 142 10.70 -2.82 7.67
N ARG A 143 10.89 -4.09 8.04
CA ARG A 143 11.31 -5.15 7.13
C ARG A 143 10.08 -5.61 6.35
N ASN A 144 10.14 -5.52 5.02
CA ASN A 144 9.04 -5.95 4.17
C ASN A 144 9.17 -7.45 3.83
N ALA A 145 8.09 -8.01 3.26
CA ALA A 145 8.08 -9.36 2.73
C ALA A 145 9.18 -9.58 1.68
N PRO A 146 9.66 -10.83 1.49
CA PRO A 146 10.60 -11.15 0.41
C PRO A 146 10.08 -10.67 -0.95
N ALA A 147 10.97 -10.10 -1.77
CA ALA A 147 10.62 -9.58 -3.08
C ALA A 147 11.51 -10.21 -4.17
N PHE A 148 10.96 -10.43 -5.37
CA PHE A 148 11.65 -11.06 -6.48
C PHE A 148 11.15 -10.55 -7.83
N ALA A 149 12.00 -10.59 -8.86
CA ALA A 149 11.62 -10.35 -10.24
C ALA A 149 11.08 -11.66 -10.85
N ALA A 150 9.90 -11.58 -11.46
CA ALA A 150 9.26 -12.72 -12.11
C ALA A 150 9.46 -12.71 -13.64
N VAL A 151 9.41 -11.51 -14.24
CA VAL A 151 9.62 -11.29 -15.68
C VAL A 151 10.50 -10.06 -15.84
N LEU A 152 11.45 -10.10 -16.76
CA LEU A 152 12.26 -8.96 -17.19
C LEU A 152 12.08 -8.75 -18.69
N ASP A 153 11.83 -7.50 -19.10
CA ASP A 153 11.66 -7.08 -20.50
C ASP A 153 10.62 -7.91 -21.29
N GLY A 154 9.55 -8.38 -20.61
CA GLY A 154 8.47 -9.12 -21.26
C GLY A 154 7.76 -8.22 -22.29
N PRO A 155 7.55 -8.70 -23.54
CA PRO A 155 6.83 -7.92 -24.54
C PRO A 155 5.34 -7.88 -24.19
N LEU A 156 4.80 -6.69 -23.95
CA LEU A 156 3.39 -6.47 -23.64
C LEU A 156 2.73 -5.69 -24.78
N GLU A 157 1.69 -6.25 -25.38
CA GLU A 157 0.85 -5.55 -26.35
C GLU A 157 -0.17 -4.68 -25.63
N VAL A 158 -0.13 -3.37 -25.86
CA VAL A 158 -1.06 -2.40 -25.27
C VAL A 158 -1.83 -1.66 -26.34
N GLU A 159 -3.14 -1.68 -26.24
CA GLU A 159 -4.04 -1.04 -27.21
C GLU A 159 -3.73 0.46 -27.36
N GLY A 160 -3.40 0.88 -28.62
CA GLY A 160 -3.04 2.24 -28.96
C GLY A 160 -1.60 2.64 -28.65
N HIS A 161 -0.79 1.72 -28.08
CA HIS A 161 0.62 1.97 -27.72
C HIS A 161 1.60 0.95 -28.33
N GLY A 162 1.09 -0.12 -28.99
CA GLY A 162 1.93 -1.19 -29.54
C GLY A 162 2.59 -2.04 -28.47
N THR A 163 3.73 -2.66 -28.84
CA THR A 163 4.51 -3.52 -27.91
C THR A 163 5.42 -2.67 -27.03
N ILE A 164 5.27 -2.79 -25.72
CA ILE A 164 6.13 -2.13 -24.73
C ILE A 164 6.85 -3.16 -23.86
N PRO A 165 8.10 -2.91 -23.41
CA PRO A 165 8.77 -3.78 -22.45
C PRO A 165 8.13 -3.62 -21.06
N LEU A 166 7.85 -4.76 -20.41
CA LEU A 166 7.28 -4.84 -19.07
C LEU A 166 8.17 -5.69 -18.17
N ASP A 167 8.55 -5.17 -17.03
CA ASP A 167 9.05 -5.98 -15.93
C ASP A 167 7.89 -6.39 -15.03
N ILE A 168 7.89 -7.62 -14.51
CA ILE A 168 6.94 -8.03 -13.49
C ILE A 168 7.72 -8.50 -12.26
N ALA A 169 7.40 -7.92 -11.10
CA ALA A 169 8.05 -8.25 -9.85
C ALA A 169 7.05 -8.31 -8.70
N TYR A 170 7.36 -9.15 -7.71
CA TYR A 170 6.63 -9.25 -6.46
C TYR A 170 7.32 -8.43 -5.37
N GLY A 171 6.56 -7.60 -4.65
CA GLY A 171 7.04 -6.80 -3.51
C GLY A 171 6.05 -6.75 -2.35
N GLY A 172 5.14 -7.74 -2.29
CA GLY A 172 3.96 -7.83 -1.43
C GLY A 172 2.69 -8.06 -2.25
N MET A 173 2.72 -7.67 -3.52
CA MET A 173 1.81 -8.03 -4.62
C MET A 173 2.58 -7.93 -5.93
N PHE A 174 2.01 -8.39 -7.05
CA PHE A 174 2.67 -8.30 -8.35
C PHE A 174 2.48 -6.92 -8.98
N PHE A 175 3.61 -6.31 -9.32
CA PHE A 175 3.71 -5.04 -10.03
C PHE A 175 4.16 -5.26 -11.47
N GLY A 176 3.43 -4.65 -12.42
CA GLY A 176 3.96 -4.42 -13.76
C GLY A 176 4.71 -3.10 -13.76
N ILE A 177 6.00 -3.11 -14.11
CA ILE A 177 6.89 -1.95 -14.03
C ILE A 177 7.30 -1.55 -15.45
N VAL A 178 7.06 -0.29 -15.81
CA VAL A 178 7.38 0.26 -17.13
C VAL A 178 8.24 1.52 -17.01
N ASP A 179 9.07 1.78 -18.02
CA ASP A 179 9.85 3.02 -18.10
C ASP A 179 8.92 4.18 -18.50
N ALA A 180 8.73 5.11 -17.56
CA ALA A 180 7.87 6.28 -17.76
C ALA A 180 8.40 7.19 -18.88
N ARG A 181 9.71 7.38 -18.96
CA ARG A 181 10.36 8.24 -19.97
C ARG A 181 10.18 7.69 -21.38
N ALA A 182 10.31 6.38 -21.54
CA ALA A 182 10.07 5.71 -22.81
C ALA A 182 8.62 5.87 -23.31
N LEU A 183 7.68 6.07 -22.37
CA LEU A 183 6.26 6.32 -22.66
C LEU A 183 5.91 7.83 -22.73
N GLY A 184 6.90 8.72 -22.64
CA GLY A 184 6.72 10.17 -22.78
C GLY A 184 6.31 10.90 -21.51
N PHE A 185 6.44 10.28 -20.32
CA PHE A 185 6.09 10.89 -19.03
C PHE A 185 7.32 11.30 -18.22
N GLU A 186 7.16 12.40 -17.48
CA GLU A 186 8.13 12.92 -16.50
C GLU A 186 7.70 12.62 -15.05
N ILE A 187 6.52 12.03 -14.87
CA ILE A 187 5.86 11.74 -13.59
C ILE A 187 5.62 13.05 -12.81
N ARG A 188 4.83 13.93 -13.39
CA ARG A 188 4.40 15.20 -12.78
C ARG A 188 2.92 15.13 -12.35
N PRO A 189 2.52 15.94 -11.36
CA PRO A 189 1.12 15.95 -10.88
C PRO A 189 0.07 16.23 -11.97
N ASP A 190 0.40 17.04 -12.98
CA ASP A 190 -0.47 17.35 -14.11
C ASP A 190 -0.65 16.18 -15.11
N GLU A 191 0.25 15.17 -15.06
CA GLU A 191 0.17 13.94 -15.86
C GLU A 191 -0.63 12.82 -15.19
N ALA A 192 -1.07 13.00 -13.92
CA ALA A 192 -1.65 11.94 -13.11
C ALA A 192 -2.85 11.25 -13.76
N ARG A 193 -3.69 12.00 -14.50
CA ARG A 193 -4.87 11.46 -15.20
C ARG A 193 -4.45 10.55 -16.37
N ASP A 194 -3.50 10.98 -17.17
CA ASP A 194 -3.05 10.23 -18.35
C ASP A 194 -2.27 8.97 -17.92
N LEU A 195 -1.43 9.09 -16.86
CA LEU A 195 -0.77 7.97 -16.23
C LEU A 195 -1.79 6.94 -15.67
N ALA A 196 -2.88 7.39 -15.04
CA ALA A 196 -3.91 6.52 -14.52
C ALA A 196 -4.63 5.76 -15.66
N ILE A 197 -5.00 6.44 -16.73
CA ILE A 197 -5.66 5.84 -17.91
C ILE A 197 -4.75 4.80 -18.56
N LEU A 198 -3.49 5.14 -18.81
CA LEU A 198 -2.54 4.21 -19.43
C LEU A 198 -2.19 3.06 -18.48
N GLY A 199 -2.05 3.33 -17.18
CA GLY A 199 -1.77 2.30 -16.17
C GLY A 199 -2.85 1.23 -16.11
N GLU A 200 -4.13 1.61 -16.19
CA GLU A 200 -5.23 0.63 -16.24
C GLU A 200 -5.22 -0.19 -17.54
N LYS A 201 -4.89 0.39 -18.68
CA LYS A 201 -4.71 -0.36 -19.95
C LYS A 201 -3.57 -1.38 -19.82
N ILE A 202 -2.41 -0.95 -19.30
CA ILE A 202 -1.25 -1.81 -19.07
C ILE A 202 -1.60 -2.93 -18.08
N ARG A 203 -2.28 -2.61 -16.96
CA ARG A 203 -2.67 -3.60 -15.96
C ARG A 203 -3.58 -4.69 -16.55
N LYS A 204 -4.60 -4.27 -17.33
CA LYS A 204 -5.51 -5.19 -18.02
C LYS A 204 -4.76 -6.09 -18.99
N ALA A 205 -3.97 -5.50 -19.89
CA ALA A 205 -3.18 -6.24 -20.87
C ALA A 205 -2.18 -7.21 -20.22
N ALA A 206 -1.51 -6.79 -19.14
CA ALA A 206 -0.57 -7.64 -18.41
C ALA A 206 -1.26 -8.84 -17.75
N ARG A 207 -2.46 -8.68 -17.20
CA ARG A 207 -3.25 -9.79 -16.62
C ARG A 207 -3.72 -10.80 -17.67
N GLU A 208 -3.96 -10.35 -18.88
CA GLU A 208 -4.39 -11.23 -20.00
C GLU A 208 -3.21 -11.97 -20.64
N GLN A 209 -2.03 -11.35 -20.68
CA GLN A 209 -0.88 -11.87 -21.43
C GLN A 209 0.17 -12.57 -20.56
N PHE A 210 0.20 -12.33 -19.24
CA PHE A 210 1.16 -12.93 -18.31
C PHE A 210 0.44 -13.68 -17.17
N ASP A 211 0.67 -14.98 -17.07
CA ASP A 211 0.21 -15.79 -15.93
C ASP A 211 1.31 -15.89 -14.87
N VAL A 212 1.42 -14.85 -14.03
CA VAL A 212 2.36 -14.85 -12.90
C VAL A 212 1.67 -15.30 -11.62
N VAL A 213 2.32 -16.24 -10.91
CA VAL A 213 1.81 -16.84 -9.67
C VAL A 213 2.93 -16.85 -8.63
N HIS A 214 2.61 -16.52 -7.39
CA HIS A 214 3.59 -16.58 -6.30
C HIS A 214 3.98 -18.06 -6.03
N PRO A 215 5.27 -18.38 -5.93
CA PRO A 215 5.73 -19.77 -5.84
C PRO A 215 5.27 -20.51 -4.57
N ASP A 216 5.00 -19.80 -3.48
CA ASP A 216 4.56 -20.37 -2.19
C ASP A 216 3.08 -20.08 -1.88
N PHE A 217 2.44 -19.14 -2.60
CA PHE A 217 1.05 -18.73 -2.38
C PHE A 217 0.25 -18.70 -3.68
N PRO A 218 -0.29 -19.84 -4.15
CA PRO A 218 -0.96 -19.95 -5.46
C PRO A 218 -2.16 -19.01 -5.67
N ASN A 219 -2.76 -18.55 -4.59
CA ASN A 219 -3.86 -17.57 -4.64
C ASN A 219 -3.37 -16.14 -4.93
N VAL A 220 -2.07 -15.87 -4.79
CA VAL A 220 -1.45 -14.59 -5.12
C VAL A 220 -0.98 -14.65 -6.56
N ARG A 221 -1.76 -14.09 -7.48
CA ARG A 221 -1.53 -14.19 -8.91
C ARG A 221 -1.98 -12.96 -9.69
N GLY A 222 -1.36 -12.77 -10.85
CA GLY A 222 -1.67 -11.69 -11.78
C GLY A 222 -1.17 -10.31 -11.33
N VAL A 223 -0.94 -9.42 -12.28
CA VAL A 223 -0.51 -8.04 -12.02
C VAL A 223 -1.64 -7.25 -11.38
N SER A 224 -1.41 -6.72 -10.19
CA SER A 224 -2.38 -5.94 -9.42
C SER A 224 -2.22 -4.43 -9.63
N ILE A 225 -0.98 -3.96 -9.75
CA ILE A 225 -0.60 -2.54 -9.78
C ILE A 225 0.38 -2.31 -10.93
N VAL A 226 0.29 -1.16 -11.59
CA VAL A 226 1.29 -0.72 -12.58
C VAL A 226 2.14 0.40 -11.98
N GLN A 227 3.44 0.24 -12.03
CA GLN A 227 4.42 1.24 -11.63
C GLN A 227 5.08 1.85 -12.86
N PHE A 228 4.88 3.14 -13.05
CA PHE A 228 5.70 3.94 -13.93
C PHE A 228 6.96 4.38 -13.16
N ALA A 229 8.12 4.03 -13.66
CA ALA A 229 9.38 4.33 -13.01
C ALA A 229 10.31 5.10 -13.94
N MET A 230 10.97 6.13 -13.42
CA MET A 230 12.07 6.79 -14.14
C MET A 230 13.30 5.88 -14.13
N PRO A 231 14.24 6.06 -15.11
CA PRO A 231 15.50 5.34 -15.12
C PRO A 231 16.26 5.48 -13.79
N PHE A 232 16.83 4.37 -13.30
CA PHE A 232 17.60 4.35 -12.06
C PHE A 232 18.90 5.15 -12.20
N GLN A 233 19.15 6.05 -11.26
CA GLN A 233 20.30 6.96 -11.28
C GLN A 233 21.51 6.48 -10.46
N GLY A 234 21.37 5.36 -9.77
CA GLY A 234 22.40 4.82 -8.88
C GLY A 234 21.96 4.76 -7.41
N THR A 235 22.69 3.97 -6.61
CA THR A 235 22.42 3.84 -5.18
C THR A 235 22.54 5.18 -4.46
N GLY A 236 21.60 5.48 -3.55
CA GLY A 236 21.54 6.76 -2.83
C GLY A 236 21.07 7.95 -3.67
N GLN A 237 20.82 7.79 -4.98
CA GLN A 237 20.25 8.82 -5.82
C GLN A 237 18.72 8.74 -5.84
N VAL A 238 18.09 9.92 -6.02
CA VAL A 238 16.63 10.01 -6.10
C VAL A 238 16.15 9.46 -7.45
N THR A 239 15.23 8.52 -7.41
CA THR A 239 14.55 7.98 -8.59
C THR A 239 13.05 8.13 -8.44
N ARG A 240 12.39 8.79 -9.39
CA ARG A 240 10.95 9.07 -9.32
C ARG A 240 10.13 7.90 -9.84
N ASN A 241 8.95 7.72 -9.23
CA ASN A 241 7.95 6.75 -9.67
C ASN A 241 6.52 7.21 -9.36
N THR A 242 5.55 6.54 -9.96
CA THR A 242 4.16 6.55 -9.50
C THR A 242 3.54 5.17 -9.73
N CYS A 243 2.68 4.75 -8.81
CA CYS A 243 1.93 3.50 -8.91
C CYS A 243 0.47 3.80 -9.21
N ILE A 244 -0.09 3.13 -10.22
CA ILE A 244 -1.51 3.19 -10.54
C ILE A 244 -2.18 1.99 -9.88
N VAL A 245 -3.04 2.29 -8.92
CA VAL A 245 -3.81 1.33 -8.12
C VAL A 245 -5.28 1.35 -8.53
N ALA A 246 -5.99 0.25 -8.27
CA ALA A 246 -7.43 0.21 -8.54
C ALA A 246 -8.19 1.29 -7.73
N PRO A 247 -9.21 1.90 -8.31
CA PRO A 247 -9.82 1.69 -9.61
C PRO A 247 -9.25 2.56 -10.76
N GLY A 248 -8.00 2.91 -10.74
CA GLY A 248 -7.36 3.77 -11.74
C GLY A 248 -6.99 5.14 -11.17
N ARG A 249 -6.27 5.16 -10.04
CA ARG A 249 -5.69 6.37 -9.43
C ARG A 249 -4.21 6.20 -9.14
N SER A 250 -3.48 7.31 -9.13
CA SER A 250 -2.10 7.32 -8.63
C SER A 250 -2.07 7.17 -7.12
N ASP A 251 -1.19 6.33 -6.58
CA ASP A 251 -0.72 6.38 -5.20
C ASP A 251 0.03 7.71 -5.01
N ARG A 252 -0.25 8.43 -3.92
CA ARG A 252 0.42 9.69 -3.60
C ARG A 252 1.80 9.46 -2.99
N SER A 253 1.97 8.35 -2.28
CA SER A 253 3.27 7.94 -1.75
C SER A 253 4.14 7.27 -2.83
N PRO A 254 5.43 7.02 -2.55
CA PRO A 254 6.27 6.22 -3.44
C PRO A 254 5.89 4.73 -3.53
N THR A 255 4.91 4.27 -2.76
CA THR A 255 4.46 2.87 -2.62
C THR A 255 5.55 1.94 -2.06
N GLY A 256 5.41 1.51 -0.79
CA GLY A 256 6.44 0.66 -0.13
C GLY A 256 6.64 -0.70 -0.79
N THR A 257 5.53 -1.38 -1.15
CA THR A 257 5.55 -2.65 -1.88
C THR A 257 6.06 -2.46 -3.32
N GLY A 258 5.71 -1.36 -3.99
CA GLY A 258 6.24 -0.99 -5.31
C GLY A 258 7.75 -0.67 -5.26
N THR A 259 8.22 -0.02 -4.21
CA THR A 259 9.66 0.21 -3.98
C THR A 259 10.41 -1.12 -3.81
N SER A 260 9.81 -2.08 -3.09
CA SER A 260 10.38 -3.43 -2.93
C SER A 260 10.44 -4.19 -4.25
N ALA A 261 9.37 -4.15 -5.06
CA ALA A 261 9.33 -4.75 -6.40
C ALA A 261 10.37 -4.12 -7.33
N ARG A 262 10.51 -2.78 -7.32
CA ARG A 262 11.51 -2.08 -8.13
C ARG A 262 12.93 -2.48 -7.74
N MET A 263 13.25 -2.58 -6.43
CA MET A 263 14.56 -3.03 -5.96
C MET A 263 14.85 -4.47 -6.40
N ALA A 264 13.85 -5.35 -6.43
CA ALA A 264 14.01 -6.72 -6.92
C ALA A 264 14.39 -6.75 -8.42
N VAL A 265 13.74 -5.92 -9.25
CA VAL A 265 14.11 -5.77 -10.67
C VAL A 265 15.53 -5.23 -10.81
N LEU A 266 15.87 -4.17 -10.09
CA LEU A 266 17.20 -3.55 -10.15
C LEU A 266 18.30 -4.51 -9.69
N GLN A 267 18.03 -5.33 -8.67
CA GLN A 267 18.94 -6.38 -8.22
C GLN A 267 19.09 -7.49 -9.27
N ALA A 268 18.00 -7.95 -9.87
CA ALA A 268 18.03 -8.97 -10.92
C ALA A 268 18.81 -8.50 -12.17
N ARG A 269 18.81 -7.20 -12.45
CA ARG A 269 19.62 -6.57 -13.52
C ARG A 269 21.08 -6.28 -13.10
N GLY A 270 21.46 -6.59 -11.86
CA GLY A 270 22.81 -6.31 -11.34
C GLY A 270 23.07 -4.82 -11.08
N MET A 271 22.02 -4.00 -11.05
CA MET A 271 22.13 -2.55 -10.81
C MET A 271 22.09 -2.19 -9.32
N MET A 272 21.63 -3.09 -8.46
CA MET A 272 21.64 -2.97 -6.99
C MET A 272 22.14 -4.26 -6.35
N ALA A 273 22.84 -4.14 -5.22
CA ALA A 273 23.36 -5.23 -4.41
C ALA A 273 22.88 -5.12 -2.96
N GLN A 274 23.20 -6.13 -2.14
CA GLN A 274 22.96 -6.08 -0.71
C GLN A 274 23.63 -4.86 -0.08
N GLY A 275 22.91 -4.14 0.74
CA GLY A 275 23.32 -2.90 1.39
C GLY A 275 22.97 -1.64 0.62
N ASP A 276 22.67 -1.72 -0.68
CA ASP A 276 22.32 -0.58 -1.51
C ASP A 276 20.99 0.05 -1.13
N VAL A 277 20.86 1.35 -1.41
CA VAL A 277 19.73 2.20 -1.05
C VAL A 277 19.10 2.80 -2.29
N LEU A 278 17.77 2.69 -2.39
CA LEU A 278 16.92 3.37 -3.36
C LEU A 278 16.16 4.50 -2.65
N ILE A 279 16.39 5.74 -3.03
CA ILE A 279 15.54 6.87 -2.63
C ILE A 279 14.45 7.02 -3.67
N HIS A 280 13.26 6.58 -3.34
CA HIS A 280 12.12 6.55 -4.25
C HIS A 280 11.23 7.77 -4.00
N GLU A 281 11.08 8.61 -5.03
CA GLU A 281 10.29 9.84 -4.98
C GLU A 281 8.96 9.64 -5.71
N SER A 282 7.85 10.05 -5.08
CA SER A 282 6.51 9.95 -5.66
C SER A 282 6.22 11.08 -6.65
N ILE A 283 5.06 10.98 -7.31
CA ILE A 283 4.54 12.00 -8.22
C ILE A 283 4.37 13.39 -7.55
N ILE A 284 4.15 13.44 -6.24
CA ILE A 284 4.04 14.68 -5.46
C ILE A 284 5.35 15.12 -4.79
N GLY A 285 6.47 14.42 -5.06
CA GLY A 285 7.80 14.74 -4.51
C GLY A 285 8.05 14.21 -3.10
N SER A 286 7.16 13.39 -2.54
CA SER A 286 7.40 12.72 -1.24
C SER A 286 8.33 11.52 -1.40
N ARG A 287 8.93 11.01 -0.31
CA ARG A 287 10.01 10.02 -0.41
C ARG A 287 9.88 8.87 0.54
N PHE A 288 10.12 7.66 0.03
CA PHE A 288 10.50 6.49 0.80
C PHE A 288 11.96 6.13 0.54
N THR A 289 12.61 5.57 1.56
CA THR A 289 13.93 4.99 1.43
C THR A 289 13.81 3.47 1.49
N GLY A 290 14.18 2.80 0.41
CA GLY A 290 14.31 1.35 0.33
C GLY A 290 15.76 0.93 0.51
N LYS A 291 16.03 -0.16 1.25
CA LYS A 291 17.37 -0.77 1.40
C LYS A 291 17.26 -2.27 1.20
N ILE A 292 18.17 -2.86 0.44
CA ILE A 292 18.31 -4.32 0.33
C ILE A 292 19.08 -4.82 1.55
N LEU A 293 18.39 -5.46 2.49
CA LEU A 293 19.02 -6.04 3.69
C LEU A 293 19.79 -7.32 3.36
N GLU A 294 19.21 -8.14 2.49
CA GLU A 294 19.74 -9.47 2.18
C GLU A 294 19.38 -9.85 0.74
N VAL A 295 20.27 -10.57 0.08
CA VAL A 295 20.01 -11.23 -1.20
C VAL A 295 20.12 -12.73 -0.97
N ARG A 296 19.04 -13.46 -1.24
CA ARG A 296 18.95 -14.92 -1.12
C ARG A 296 18.89 -15.53 -2.50
N LYS A 297 19.64 -16.61 -2.69
CA LYS A 297 19.58 -17.46 -3.89
C LYS A 297 19.24 -18.86 -3.46
N ASP A 298 18.18 -19.39 -4.00
CA ASP A 298 17.76 -20.77 -3.78
C ASP A 298 17.39 -21.42 -5.11
N GLY A 299 16.93 -22.67 -5.07
CA GLY A 299 16.53 -23.42 -6.28
C GLY A 299 15.31 -22.82 -7.02
N LYS A 300 14.64 -21.82 -6.45
CA LYS A 300 13.48 -21.12 -7.04
C LYS A 300 13.87 -19.77 -7.68
N GLY A 301 15.09 -19.28 -7.43
CA GLY A 301 15.58 -18.01 -7.99
C GLY A 301 16.28 -17.10 -7.01
N THR A 302 16.30 -15.80 -7.33
CA THR A 302 16.87 -14.76 -6.48
C THR A 302 15.76 -13.94 -5.83
N THR A 303 15.83 -13.84 -4.50
CA THR A 303 14.90 -13.08 -3.67
C THR A 303 15.68 -12.05 -2.87
N ILE A 304 15.17 -10.85 -2.72
CA ILE A 304 15.69 -9.83 -1.82
C ILE A 304 14.82 -9.72 -0.57
N ILE A 305 15.42 -9.31 0.53
CA ILE A 305 14.71 -8.88 1.74
C ILE A 305 14.81 -7.36 1.81
N PRO A 306 13.75 -6.63 1.48
CA PRO A 306 13.76 -5.19 1.50
C PRO A 306 13.42 -4.64 2.88
N GLN A 307 13.97 -3.46 3.19
CA GLN A 307 13.59 -2.58 4.28
C GLN A 307 13.04 -1.29 3.69
N ILE A 308 11.95 -0.79 4.25
CA ILE A 308 11.33 0.47 3.82
C ILE A 308 11.31 1.42 5.01
N THR A 309 11.69 2.67 4.75
CA THR A 309 11.60 3.77 5.71
C THR A 309 10.79 4.90 5.10
N GLY A 310 9.84 5.43 5.88
CA GLY A 310 9.01 6.57 5.50
C GLY A 310 8.49 7.31 6.73
N ARG A 311 7.75 8.40 6.49
CA ARG A 311 7.21 9.26 7.54
C ARG A 311 5.69 9.37 7.38
N ALA A 312 5.01 9.63 8.51
CA ALA A 312 3.60 9.96 8.50
C ALA A 312 3.29 11.13 9.42
N TRP A 313 2.12 11.73 9.19
CA TRP A 313 1.64 12.88 9.96
C TRP A 313 0.17 12.69 10.28
N ILE A 314 -0.18 12.91 11.54
CA ILE A 314 -1.57 12.99 11.99
C ILE A 314 -2.16 14.29 11.44
N THR A 315 -3.35 14.20 10.84
CA THR A 315 -4.06 15.33 10.23
C THR A 315 -5.21 15.83 11.09
N GLY A 316 -5.75 14.97 11.96
CA GLY A 316 -6.86 15.33 12.84
C GLY A 316 -7.47 14.12 13.52
N GLN A 317 -8.56 14.38 14.27
CA GLN A 317 -9.40 13.35 14.87
C GLN A 317 -10.84 13.57 14.41
N HIS A 318 -11.50 12.49 14.01
CA HIS A 318 -12.86 12.50 13.48
C HIS A 318 -13.75 11.53 14.23
N SER A 319 -15.02 11.91 14.39
CA SER A 319 -16.07 11.00 14.84
C SER A 319 -17.12 10.90 13.72
N TYR A 320 -17.28 9.71 13.19
CA TYR A 320 -18.29 9.42 12.16
C TYR A 320 -19.54 8.91 12.80
N PHE A 321 -20.69 9.44 12.37
CA PHE A 321 -21.99 9.05 12.82
C PHE A 321 -22.83 8.61 11.62
N LEU A 322 -23.77 7.70 11.87
CA LEU A 322 -24.71 7.24 10.87
C LEU A 322 -26.14 7.51 11.33
N ASP A 323 -26.75 8.56 10.78
CA ASP A 323 -28.15 8.85 11.01
C ASP A 323 -29.01 7.79 10.29
N PRO A 324 -29.99 7.17 10.97
CA PRO A 324 -30.89 6.19 10.35
C PRO A 324 -31.69 6.73 9.16
N GLU A 325 -31.85 8.04 9.02
CA GLU A 325 -32.61 8.70 7.95
C GLU A 325 -31.71 9.17 6.79
N ASP A 326 -30.37 9.04 6.92
CA ASP A 326 -29.44 9.32 5.82
C ASP A 326 -29.68 8.27 4.71
N PRO A 327 -30.08 8.66 3.48
CA PRO A 327 -30.31 7.72 2.39
C PRO A 327 -29.05 6.98 1.93
N TRP A 328 -27.85 7.53 2.25
CA TRP A 328 -26.56 6.99 1.82
C TRP A 328 -25.87 6.21 2.95
N GLN A 329 -26.54 5.19 3.48
CA GLN A 329 -26.04 4.37 4.59
C GLN A 329 -24.67 3.73 4.29
N SER A 330 -24.47 3.22 3.07
CA SER A 330 -23.21 2.63 2.60
C SER A 330 -22.38 3.59 1.73
N GLY A 331 -22.83 4.84 1.59
CA GLY A 331 -22.21 5.79 0.66
C GLY A 331 -22.56 5.52 -0.80
N TYR A 332 -21.86 6.21 -1.69
CA TYR A 332 -21.98 6.07 -3.15
C TYR A 332 -20.63 6.25 -3.83
N MET A 333 -20.52 5.87 -5.09
CA MET A 333 -19.36 6.03 -5.95
C MET A 333 -19.79 6.59 -7.30
N LEU A 334 -19.08 7.61 -7.81
CA LEU A 334 -19.33 8.18 -9.13
C LEU A 334 -18.12 7.93 -10.05
N SER A 335 -18.38 7.64 -11.32
CA SER A 335 -17.36 7.24 -12.29
C SER A 335 -16.37 8.37 -12.66
N ASP A 336 -16.66 9.62 -12.30
CA ASP A 336 -15.74 10.74 -12.49
C ASP A 336 -14.49 10.67 -11.60
N THR A 337 -14.60 10.01 -10.43
CA THR A 337 -13.51 9.80 -9.48
C THR A 337 -13.17 8.33 -9.27
N TRP A 338 -14.15 7.43 -9.36
CA TRP A 338 -14.00 5.99 -9.06
C TRP A 338 -13.74 5.12 -10.29
N GLY A 339 -13.66 5.72 -11.50
CA GLY A 339 -13.50 4.98 -12.75
C GLY A 339 -14.77 4.21 -13.17
N ILE A 340 -14.67 3.45 -14.27
CA ILE A 340 -15.84 2.80 -14.92
C ILE A 340 -16.16 1.43 -14.31
N THR A 341 -15.36 0.92 -13.39
CA THR A 341 -15.55 -0.42 -12.85
C THR A 341 -16.69 -0.43 -11.82
N PRO A 342 -17.77 -1.24 -12.00
CA PRO A 342 -18.82 -1.38 -11.00
C PRO A 342 -18.24 -2.01 -9.73
N MET A 343 -18.18 -1.24 -8.65
CA MET A 343 -17.50 -1.64 -7.42
C MET A 343 -18.40 -2.00 -6.26
N LEU A 344 -19.69 -1.73 -6.39
CA LEU A 344 -20.70 -2.18 -5.43
C LEU A 344 -21.60 -3.22 -6.10
N LYS A 345 -21.56 -4.45 -5.61
CA LYS A 345 -22.73 -5.32 -5.72
C LYS A 345 -23.80 -4.68 -4.86
N GLN A 346 -24.81 -4.09 -5.51
CA GLN A 346 -26.02 -3.62 -4.85
C GLN A 346 -26.74 -4.80 -4.21
#